data_d0a7281173a61d4328c0eba87f0447ce
#
_entry.id   d0a7281173a61d4328c0eba87f0447ce
#
_cell.length_a   1.000
_cell.length_b   1.000
_cell.length_c   1.000
_cell.angle_alpha   90.00
_cell.angle_beta   90.00
_cell.angle_gamma   90.00
#
_symmetry.space_group_name_H-M   'P 1'
#
loop_
_entity.id
_entity.type
_entity.pdbx_description
1 polymer ?
#
loop_
_entity_poly.entity_id
_entity_poly.type
_entity_poly.pdbx_seq_one_letter_code
_entity_poly.pdbx_strand_id
1 'polypeptide(L)'
;MNEENQTYDVYYDKVGDFLEVSFGEPAEEGTTEEIEEGIFITKDIGTREVKNVGILSFRKRVMILKKILKQYNLILPLEIGISI
;
A
#
# COMPACT_ATOMS: atom_id res chain seq x y z
N MET A 1 5.04 21.51 -4.53
CA MET A 1 5.13 20.86 -4.39
C MET A 1 5.05 19.89 -3.90
N ASN A 2 4.90 19.56 -3.59
CA ASN A 2 4.93 18.68 -3.29
C ASN A 2 4.82 17.42 -3.22
N GLU A 3 3.90 16.89 -3.60
CA GLU A 3 3.76 15.47 -3.68
C GLU A 3 5.01 14.82 -4.22
N GLU A 4 5.75 15.49 -4.94
CA GLU A 4 7.01 14.92 -5.40
C GLU A 4 7.94 14.63 -4.23
N ASN A 5 7.61 15.13 -3.06
CA ASN A 5 8.39 14.84 -1.87
C ASN A 5 7.90 13.60 -1.16
N GLN A 6 6.82 13.03 -1.63
CA GLN A 6 6.32 11.80 -1.03
C GLN A 6 7.21 10.65 -1.43
N THR A 7 7.79 9.97 -0.45
CA THR A 7 8.61 8.81 -0.70
C THR A 7 7.85 7.56 -0.37
N TYR A 8 8.27 6.46 -0.97
CA TYR A 8 7.68 5.18 -0.65
C TYR A 8 8.73 4.10 -0.83
N ASP A 9 8.53 3.00 -0.10
CA ASP A 9 9.34 1.80 -0.23
C ASP A 9 8.45 0.66 -0.63
N VAL A 10 8.93 -0.15 -1.55
CA VAL A 10 8.19 -1.30 -2.05
C VAL A 10 8.92 -2.56 -1.65
N TYR A 11 8.21 -3.49 -1.06
CA TYR A 11 8.75 -4.80 -0.74
C TYR A 11 7.81 -5.85 -1.31
N TYR A 12 8.36 -6.76 -2.08
CA TYR A 12 7.59 -7.86 -2.65
C TYR A 12 8.26 -9.18 -2.32
N ASP A 13 7.50 -10.06 -1.65
CA ASP A 13 7.96 -11.40 -1.31
C ASP A 13 7.42 -12.34 -2.38
N LYS A 14 8.30 -12.79 -3.25
CA LYS A 14 7.93 -13.67 -4.36
C LYS A 14 7.36 -14.99 -3.89
N VAL A 15 7.93 -15.53 -2.82
CA VAL A 15 7.51 -16.84 -2.34
C VAL A 15 6.10 -16.76 -1.77
N GLY A 16 5.85 -15.74 -0.96
CA GLY A 16 4.53 -15.58 -0.36
C GLY A 16 3.56 -14.81 -1.21
N ASP A 17 4.05 -14.23 -2.31
CA ASP A 17 3.21 -13.39 -3.18
C ASP A 17 2.56 -12.28 -2.36
N PHE A 18 3.36 -11.64 -1.52
CA PHE A 18 2.92 -10.57 -0.63
C PHE A 18 3.60 -9.29 -1.03
N LEU A 19 2.81 -8.26 -1.28
CA LEU A 19 3.33 -6.94 -1.61
C LEU A 19 3.05 -5.98 -0.47
N GLU A 20 4.05 -5.18 -0.14
CA GLU A 20 3.91 -4.16 0.89
C GLU A 20 4.49 -2.86 0.37
N VAL A 21 3.73 -1.79 0.51
CA VAL A 21 4.18 -0.46 0.12
C VAL A 21 4.07 0.45 1.33
N SER A 22 5.18 1.09 1.69
CA SER A 22 5.22 2.00 2.82
C SER A 22 5.40 3.42 2.30
N PHE A 23 4.73 4.37 2.92
CA PHE A 23 4.75 5.77 2.50
C PHE A 23 5.36 6.64 3.58
N GLY A 24 6.42 7.36 3.22
CA GLY A 24 7.04 8.31 4.14
C GLY A 24 7.58 7.67 5.39
N GLU A 25 7.54 8.41 6.47
CA GLU A 25 7.99 7.92 7.76
C GLU A 25 6.98 6.95 8.35
N PRO A 26 7.44 5.95 9.10
CA PRO A 26 6.50 5.04 9.77
C PRO A 26 5.58 5.81 10.71
N ALA A 27 4.40 5.29 10.90
CA ALA A 27 3.47 5.89 11.86
C ALA A 27 4.04 5.78 13.25
N GLU A 28 3.91 6.85 14.03
CA GLU A 28 4.29 6.79 15.44
C GLU A 28 3.33 5.88 16.19
N GLU A 29 2.08 6.00 15.85
CA GLU A 29 1.05 5.15 16.45
C GLU A 29 0.10 4.79 15.32
N GLY A 30 0.25 3.59 14.80
CA GLY A 30 -0.51 3.17 13.64
C GLY A 30 -1.60 2.17 14.00
N THR A 31 -2.60 2.13 13.16
CA THR A 31 -3.64 1.12 13.25
C THR A 31 -3.79 0.48 11.89
N THR A 32 -3.89 -0.84 11.87
CA THR A 32 -4.00 -1.61 10.65
C THR A 32 -5.38 -2.20 10.54
N GLU A 33 -5.97 -2.07 9.38
CA GLU A 33 -7.31 -2.54 9.12
C GLU A 33 -7.31 -3.34 7.84
N GLU A 34 -7.97 -4.49 7.86
CA GLU A 34 -8.18 -5.27 6.64
C GLU A 34 -9.43 -4.73 5.96
N ILE A 35 -9.23 -3.97 4.88
CA ILE A 35 -10.35 -3.29 4.21
C ILE A 35 -11.06 -4.17 3.22
N GLU A 36 -10.36 -5.17 2.68
CA GLU A 36 -10.93 -6.22 1.87
C GLU A 36 -10.09 -7.46 2.11
N GLU A 37 -10.62 -8.61 1.78
CA GLU A 37 -9.91 -9.85 2.02
C GLU A 37 -8.51 -9.76 1.43
N GLY A 38 -7.51 -9.87 2.29
CA GLY A 38 -6.12 -9.89 1.88
C GLY A 38 -5.51 -8.51 1.62
N ILE A 39 -6.25 -7.43 1.85
CA ILE A 39 -5.73 -6.08 1.64
C ILE A 39 -5.81 -5.31 2.94
N PHE A 40 -4.65 -4.85 3.38
CA PHE A 40 -4.50 -4.20 4.68
C PHE A 40 -3.98 -2.78 4.48
N ILE A 41 -4.54 -1.86 5.25
CA ILE A 41 -4.07 -0.48 5.25
C ILE A 41 -3.70 -0.09 6.66
N THR A 42 -2.53 0.52 6.82
CA THR A 42 -2.09 1.04 8.11
C THR A 42 -2.13 2.56 8.04
N LYS A 43 -2.80 3.17 8.99
CA LYS A 43 -2.92 4.61 9.09
C LYS A 43 -2.30 5.10 10.38
N ASP A 44 -1.77 6.31 10.34
CA ASP A 44 -1.33 7.00 11.53
C ASP A 44 -2.58 7.49 12.25
N ILE A 45 -2.70 7.16 13.53
CA ILE A 45 -3.89 7.52 14.30
C ILE A 45 -4.04 9.03 14.42
N GLY A 46 -2.91 9.72 14.58
CA GLY A 46 -2.94 11.17 14.77
C GLY A 46 -3.27 11.94 13.51
N THR A 47 -2.62 11.59 12.41
CA THR A 47 -2.79 12.35 11.17
C THR A 47 -3.80 11.72 10.23
N ARG A 48 -4.12 10.46 10.44
CA ARG A 48 -5.01 9.67 9.59
C ARG A 48 -4.43 9.42 8.19
N GLU A 49 -3.14 9.67 8.03
CA GLU A 49 -2.48 9.39 6.77
C GLU A 49 -2.25 7.90 6.61
N VAL A 50 -2.41 7.42 5.38
CA VAL A 50 -2.09 6.03 5.07
C VAL A 50 -0.56 5.92 5.03
N LYS A 51 -0.03 4.99 5.82
CA LYS A 51 1.40 4.80 5.93
C LYS A 51 1.87 3.49 5.31
N ASN A 52 0.96 2.56 5.09
CA ASN A 52 1.34 1.25 4.58
C ASN A 52 0.16 0.57 3.94
N VAL A 53 0.42 -0.14 2.85
CA VAL A 53 -0.57 -0.98 2.19
C VAL A 53 0.04 -2.36 2.02
N GLY A 54 -0.64 -3.38 2.52
CA GLY A 54 -0.18 -4.76 2.39
C GLY A 54 -1.20 -5.58 1.62
N ILE A 55 -0.72 -6.38 0.67
CA ILE A 55 -1.59 -7.18 -0.17
C ILE A 55 -1.11 -8.62 -0.19
N LEU A 56 -1.97 -9.52 0.27
CA LEU A 56 -1.72 -10.95 0.16
C LEU A 56 -2.18 -11.44 -1.21
N SER A 57 -1.49 -12.44 -1.73
CA SER A 57 -1.80 -13.01 -3.05
C SER A 57 -1.88 -11.90 -4.09
N PHE A 58 -0.82 -11.11 -4.16
CA PHE A 58 -0.82 -9.88 -4.93
C PHE A 58 -1.19 -10.11 -6.40
N ARG A 59 -0.65 -11.17 -7.00
CA ARG A 59 -0.89 -11.40 -8.43
C ARG A 59 -2.37 -11.56 -8.75
N LYS A 60 -3.11 -12.14 -7.82
CA LYS A 60 -4.54 -12.36 -8.02
C LYS A 60 -5.36 -11.12 -7.71
N ARG A 61 -4.76 -10.17 -6.98
CA ARG A 61 -5.51 -9.02 -6.46
C ARG A 61 -5.15 -7.70 -7.12
N VAL A 62 -4.41 -7.76 -8.23
CA VAL A 62 -3.94 -6.52 -8.87
C VAL A 62 -5.11 -5.61 -9.21
N MET A 63 -6.19 -6.15 -9.76
CA MET A 63 -7.32 -5.32 -10.15
C MET A 63 -8.02 -4.71 -8.94
N ILE A 64 -8.14 -5.49 -7.87
CA ILE A 64 -8.74 -4.97 -6.65
C ILE A 64 -7.86 -3.88 -6.07
N LEU A 65 -6.55 -4.09 -6.12
CA LEU A 65 -5.61 -3.10 -5.63
C LEU A 65 -5.80 -1.76 -6.33
N LYS A 66 -5.93 -1.78 -7.64
CA LYS A 66 -6.14 -0.54 -8.39
C LYS A 66 -7.37 0.20 -7.92
N LYS A 67 -8.44 -0.53 -7.67
CA LYS A 67 -9.67 0.07 -7.17
C LYS A 67 -9.47 0.70 -5.81
N ILE A 68 -8.77 0.00 -4.92
CA ILE A 68 -8.54 0.50 -3.56
C ILE A 68 -7.66 1.74 -3.58
N LEU A 69 -6.62 1.73 -4.39
CA LEU A 69 -5.74 2.89 -4.48
C LEU A 69 -6.51 4.12 -4.93
N LYS A 70 -7.39 3.96 -5.89
CA LYS A 70 -8.20 5.06 -6.36
C LYS A 70 -9.13 5.55 -5.26
N GLN A 71 -9.73 4.63 -4.53
CA GLN A 71 -10.67 4.96 -3.45
C GLN A 71 -9.99 5.76 -2.35
N TYR A 72 -8.73 5.44 -2.04
CA TYR A 72 -7.99 6.12 -0.99
C TYR A 72 -7.07 7.20 -1.53
N ASN A 73 -7.15 7.48 -2.83
CA ASN A 73 -6.36 8.53 -3.46
C ASN A 73 -4.86 8.28 -3.30
N LEU A 74 -4.46 7.03 -3.46
CA LEU A 74 -3.07 6.63 -3.36
C LEU A 74 -2.50 6.36 -4.73
N ILE A 75 -1.19 6.56 -4.86
CA ILE A 75 -0.49 6.36 -6.13
C ILE A 75 0.62 5.35 -5.91
N LEU A 76 0.63 4.30 -6.73
CA LEU A 76 1.70 3.32 -6.73
C LEU A 76 2.34 3.29 -8.10
N PRO A 77 3.63 2.91 -8.17
CA PRO A 77 4.27 2.75 -9.47
C PRO A 77 3.57 1.68 -10.28
N LEU A 78 3.24 2.00 -11.52
CA LEU A 78 2.54 1.05 -12.38
C LEU A 78 3.39 -0.17 -12.68
N GLU A 79 4.70 0.00 -12.66
CA GLU A 79 5.61 -1.11 -12.95
C GLU A 79 5.46 -2.26 -11.98
N ILE A 80 4.98 -1.99 -10.80
CA ILE A 80 4.83 -3.05 -9.81
C ILE A 80 3.92 -4.15 -10.34
N GLY A 81 2.79 -3.77 -10.91
CA GLY A 81 1.87 -4.76 -11.44
C GLY A 81 2.38 -5.42 -12.69
N ILE A 82 3.21 -4.73 -13.46
CA ILE A 82 3.71 -5.26 -14.72
C ILE A 82 4.86 -6.24 -14.48
N SER A 83 5.74 -5.93 -13.56
CA SER A 83 6.94 -6.74 -13.35
C SER A 83 6.67 -7.98 -12.52
N ILE A 84 5.51 -8.12 -11.98
CA ILE A 84 5.14 -9.29 -11.19
C ILE A 84 4.31 -10.24 -12.01
#